data_84d6601f2b6891ba42276b661cea717b
#
_entry.id   84d6601f2b6891ba42276b661cea717b
#
_cell.length_a   1.000
_cell.length_b   1.000
_cell.length_c   1.000
_cell.angle_alpha   90.00
_cell.angle_beta   90.00
_cell.angle_gamma   90.00
#
_symmetry.space_group_name_H-M   'P 1'
#
loop_
_entity.id
_entity.type
_entity.pdbx_description
1 polymer ?
#
loop_
_entity_poly.entity_id
_entity_poly.type
_entity_poly.pdbx_seq_one_letter_code
_entity_poly.pdbx_strand_id
1 'polypeptide(L)'
;MIILAIFAITGMPGCENSIETINTLTKNPSFPTLSRNDTEIRYTDSARLKIVVYAPRLERYTNTDKPYIEFPKGIHVDFYNDSAQIESTITAKYAQYDEKERIWTARNDVVARNNRKNEQLNTEEIFWDENKKMIYSLKFTRIMTSDGIFYGEGGFEADQEFTRWKLKKTRGSVKVKDEE
;
A
#
# COMPACT_ATOMS: atom_id res chain seq x y z
N MET A 1 47.97 -0.85 57.21
CA MET A 1 47.76 -1.60 55.98
C MET A 1 46.31 -1.52 55.51
N ILE A 2 45.72 -0.30 55.46
CA ILE A 2 44.26 -0.03 55.11
C ILE A 2 44.15 1.03 53.98
N ILE A 3 45.23 1.60 53.45
CA ILE A 3 45.20 2.70 52.49
C ILE A 3 45.26 2.25 51.02
N LEU A 4 45.39 0.98 50.76
CA LEU A 4 45.59 0.47 49.37
C LEU A 4 44.30 -0.07 48.66
N ALA A 5 43.13 0.01 49.31
CA ALA A 5 41.89 -0.58 48.80
C ALA A 5 40.94 0.47 48.15
N ILE A 6 41.26 1.78 48.08
CA ILE A 6 40.33 2.82 47.66
C ILE A 6 40.56 3.22 46.19
N PHE A 7 41.56 2.72 45.46
CA PHE A 7 41.96 3.19 44.14
C PHE A 7 41.44 2.37 42.95
N ALA A 8 40.53 1.45 43.13
CA ALA A 8 40.07 0.52 42.07
C ALA A 8 38.65 0.79 41.52
N ILE A 9 38.01 1.92 41.80
CA ILE A 9 36.61 2.20 41.38
C ILE A 9 36.43 3.33 40.35
N THR A 10 37.52 3.84 39.81
CA THR A 10 37.42 4.93 38.79
C THR A 10 37.83 4.48 37.41
N GLY A 11 36.92 3.88 36.64
CA GLY A 11 37.28 3.59 35.25
C GLY A 11 36.29 2.70 34.50
N MET A 12 34.98 2.96 34.60
CA MET A 12 34.08 2.53 33.54
C MET A 12 33.83 3.70 32.60
N PRO A 13 34.43 3.74 31.37
CA PRO A 13 33.96 4.65 30.35
C PRO A 13 32.56 4.21 29.97
N GLY A 14 31.53 4.90 30.46
CA GLY A 14 30.18 4.80 29.94
C GLY A 14 30.23 5.23 28.49
N CYS A 15 29.84 4.37 27.57
CA CYS A 15 29.55 4.78 26.18
C CYS A 15 28.33 5.73 26.22
N GLU A 16 28.55 7.00 26.40
CA GLU A 16 27.54 8.03 26.17
C GLU A 16 27.35 8.20 24.65
N ASN A 17 26.32 7.60 24.09
CA ASN A 17 25.84 8.03 22.79
C ASN A 17 25.37 9.48 22.93
N SER A 18 26.03 10.42 22.23
CA SER A 18 25.66 11.83 22.34
C SER A 18 24.21 12.00 21.88
N ILE A 19 23.41 12.66 22.72
CA ILE A 19 22.01 13.02 22.44
C ILE A 19 21.89 13.76 21.09
N GLU A 20 22.94 14.48 20.71
CA GLU A 20 23.03 15.20 19.44
C GLU A 20 23.07 14.25 18.22
N THR A 21 23.82 13.15 18.30
CA THR A 21 23.85 12.12 17.25
C THR A 21 22.51 11.39 17.13
N ILE A 22 21.85 11.12 18.26
CA ILE A 22 20.52 10.50 18.25
C ILE A 22 19.50 11.47 17.64
N ASN A 23 19.53 12.75 18.00
CA ASN A 23 18.63 13.77 17.47
C ASN A 23 18.82 14.03 15.96
N THR A 24 20.04 13.95 15.44
CA THR A 24 20.28 14.12 14.00
C THR A 24 19.77 12.91 13.18
N LEU A 25 19.85 11.71 13.72
CA LEU A 25 19.32 10.51 13.09
C LEU A 25 17.80 10.44 13.16
N THR A 26 17.21 10.77 14.34
CA THR A 26 15.75 10.66 14.55
C THR A 26 14.96 11.82 13.94
N LYS A 27 15.57 12.98 13.69
CA LYS A 27 14.93 14.14 13.05
C LYS A 27 15.17 14.24 11.54
N ASN A 28 15.97 13.33 10.95
CA ASN A 28 16.22 13.36 9.52
C ASN A 28 15.01 12.76 8.77
N PRO A 29 14.28 13.56 7.96
CA PRO A 29 13.13 13.08 7.21
C PRO A 29 13.48 12.02 6.14
N SER A 30 14.77 11.85 5.84
CA SER A 30 15.25 10.87 4.86
C SER A 30 15.36 9.45 5.41
N PHE A 31 15.22 9.24 6.72
CA PHE A 31 15.29 7.91 7.32
C PHE A 31 13.91 7.44 7.81
N PRO A 32 13.53 6.20 7.52
CA PRO A 32 12.30 5.64 8.04
C PRO A 32 12.39 5.50 9.57
N THR A 33 11.33 5.90 10.27
CA THR A 33 11.18 5.70 11.72
C THR A 33 10.85 4.26 12.09
N LEU A 34 10.32 3.50 11.14
CA LEU A 34 10.07 2.07 11.24
C LEU A 34 10.41 1.42 9.90
N SER A 35 11.06 0.27 9.95
CA SER A 35 11.42 -0.51 8.77
C SER A 35 11.20 -1.99 9.07
N ARG A 36 10.49 -2.70 8.20
CA ARG A 36 10.21 -4.14 8.31
C ARG A 36 10.38 -4.85 6.96
N ASN A 37 10.91 -6.06 7.01
CA ASN A 37 10.93 -6.98 5.88
C ASN A 37 9.82 -8.01 6.05
N ASP A 38 9.37 -8.61 4.93
CA ASP A 38 8.43 -9.73 4.87
C ASP A 38 7.21 -9.49 5.77
N THR A 39 6.55 -8.36 5.51
CA THR A 39 5.44 -7.88 6.35
C THR A 39 4.11 -8.40 5.84
N GLU A 40 3.32 -8.92 6.78
CA GLU A 40 1.91 -9.25 6.58
C GLU A 40 1.07 -8.36 7.50
N ILE A 41 0.11 -7.63 6.93
CA ILE A 41 -0.83 -6.77 7.65
C ILE A 41 -2.23 -7.32 7.44
N ARG A 42 -2.92 -7.68 8.52
CA ARG A 42 -4.31 -8.17 8.50
C ARG A 42 -5.25 -7.10 9.02
N TYR A 43 -6.24 -6.77 8.24
CA TYR A 43 -7.34 -5.93 8.66
C TYR A 43 -8.60 -6.75 8.86
N THR A 44 -9.20 -6.61 10.03
CA THR A 44 -10.46 -7.27 10.40
C THR A 44 -11.52 -6.24 10.71
N ASP A 45 -12.75 -6.50 10.28
CA ASP A 45 -13.93 -5.74 10.66
C ASP A 45 -15.00 -6.70 11.20
N SER A 46 -15.60 -6.35 12.35
CA SER A 46 -16.60 -7.16 13.02
C SER A 46 -16.17 -8.63 13.20
N ALA A 47 -14.92 -8.84 13.65
CA ALA A 47 -14.25 -10.13 13.82
C ALA A 47 -14.11 -10.97 12.53
N ARG A 48 -14.30 -10.38 11.34
CA ARG A 48 -14.08 -11.03 10.04
C ARG A 48 -12.86 -10.46 9.36
N LEU A 49 -12.03 -11.34 8.80
CA LEU A 49 -10.90 -10.94 7.95
C LEU A 49 -11.44 -10.28 6.68
N LYS A 50 -10.99 -9.07 6.39
CA LYS A 50 -11.41 -8.30 5.21
C LYS A 50 -10.27 -8.08 4.22
N ILE A 51 -9.07 -7.79 4.72
CA ILE A 51 -7.92 -7.46 3.87
C ILE A 51 -6.67 -8.08 4.47
N VAL A 52 -5.82 -8.64 3.61
CA VAL A 52 -4.43 -9.00 3.94
C VAL A 52 -3.51 -8.32 2.95
N VAL A 53 -2.52 -7.60 3.47
CA VAL A 53 -1.46 -6.97 2.68
C VAL A 53 -0.16 -7.71 2.93
N TYR A 54 0.47 -8.19 1.86
CA TYR A 54 1.81 -8.77 1.88
C TYR A 54 2.79 -7.80 1.22
N ALA A 55 3.90 -7.53 1.89
CA ALA A 55 4.93 -6.64 1.37
C ALA A 55 6.32 -7.14 1.72
N PRO A 56 7.25 -7.27 0.74
CA PRO A 56 8.64 -7.64 1.00
C PRO A 56 9.38 -6.59 1.85
N ARG A 57 8.93 -5.34 1.79
CA ARG A 57 9.49 -4.23 2.57
C ARG A 57 8.42 -3.21 2.89
N LEU A 58 8.35 -2.79 4.16
CA LEU A 58 7.56 -1.67 4.66
C LEU A 58 8.50 -0.66 5.32
N GLU A 59 8.31 0.61 5.03
CA GLU A 59 9.01 1.74 5.64
C GLU A 59 8.00 2.82 6.03
N ARG A 60 8.11 3.34 7.25
CA ARG A 60 7.25 4.42 7.74
C ARG A 60 8.08 5.64 8.06
N TYR A 61 7.64 6.79 7.58
CA TYR A 61 8.28 8.09 7.74
C TYR A 61 7.35 9.02 8.51
N THR A 62 7.68 9.29 9.78
CA THR A 62 6.87 10.16 10.65
C THR A 62 7.51 11.53 10.87
N ASN A 63 8.81 11.69 10.60
CA ASN A 63 9.56 12.93 10.80
C ASN A 63 9.51 13.84 9.55
N THR A 64 8.33 14.03 8.99
CA THR A 64 8.05 14.81 7.79
C THR A 64 6.73 15.54 7.96
N ASP A 65 6.51 16.64 7.24
CA ASP A 65 5.26 17.41 7.26
C ASP A 65 4.05 16.59 6.78
N LYS A 66 4.31 15.55 5.99
CA LYS A 66 3.32 14.59 5.49
C LYS A 66 3.78 13.17 5.83
N PRO A 67 3.42 12.65 7.01
CA PRO A 67 3.73 11.28 7.39
C PRO A 67 3.17 10.26 6.39
N TYR A 68 3.97 9.25 6.02
CA TYR A 68 3.55 8.22 5.09
C TYR A 68 4.15 6.85 5.41
N ILE A 69 3.51 5.83 4.89
CA ILE A 69 4.03 4.47 4.84
C ILE A 69 4.35 4.14 3.38
N GLU A 70 5.50 3.55 3.14
CA GLU A 70 5.98 3.19 1.81
C GLU A 70 6.23 1.69 1.72
N PHE A 71 5.96 1.14 0.54
CA PHE A 71 6.21 -0.25 0.17
C PHE A 71 7.09 -0.26 -1.09
N PRO A 72 8.42 -0.03 -0.93
CA PRO A 72 9.32 0.23 -2.06
C PRO A 72 9.60 -0.99 -2.93
N LYS A 73 9.28 -2.20 -2.45
CA LYS A 73 9.44 -3.47 -3.18
C LYS A 73 8.10 -4.06 -3.63
N GLY A 74 7.05 -3.22 -3.64
CA GLY A 74 5.71 -3.60 -4.06
C GLY A 74 4.85 -4.21 -2.96
N ILE A 75 3.59 -4.49 -3.35
CA ILE A 75 2.58 -5.11 -2.49
C ILE A 75 1.78 -6.17 -3.26
N HIS A 76 1.23 -7.09 -2.49
CA HIS A 76 0.12 -7.94 -2.86
C HIS A 76 -0.98 -7.80 -1.81
N VAL A 77 -2.20 -7.52 -2.23
CA VAL A 77 -3.35 -7.31 -1.35
C VAL A 77 -4.45 -8.28 -1.71
N ASP A 78 -4.92 -9.05 -0.72
CA ASP A 78 -6.07 -9.94 -0.84
C ASP A 78 -7.27 -9.33 -0.13
N PHE A 79 -8.40 -9.25 -0.82
CA PHE A 79 -9.69 -8.84 -0.26
C PHE A 79 -10.57 -10.07 -0.07
N TYR A 80 -11.12 -10.22 1.12
CA TYR A 80 -11.91 -11.38 1.53
C TYR A 80 -13.41 -11.03 1.60
N ASN A 81 -14.23 -11.92 1.09
CA ASN A 81 -15.68 -11.87 1.28
C ASN A 81 -16.08 -12.37 2.67
N ASP A 82 -17.38 -12.32 2.98
CA ASP A 82 -17.91 -12.75 4.27
C ASP A 82 -17.76 -14.27 4.54
N SER A 83 -17.48 -15.06 3.50
CA SER A 83 -17.21 -16.50 3.60
C SER A 83 -15.70 -16.81 3.72
N ALA A 84 -14.87 -15.80 4.02
CA ALA A 84 -13.42 -15.90 4.11
C ALA A 84 -12.72 -16.43 2.84
N GLN A 85 -13.30 -16.18 1.67
CA GLN A 85 -12.70 -16.50 0.37
C GLN A 85 -12.13 -15.22 -0.26
N ILE A 86 -11.01 -15.33 -0.96
CA ILE A 86 -10.42 -14.21 -1.70
C ILE A 86 -11.34 -13.85 -2.87
N GLU A 87 -11.99 -12.69 -2.76
CA GLU A 87 -12.88 -12.16 -3.79
C GLU A 87 -12.13 -11.32 -4.82
N SER A 88 -11.14 -10.54 -4.37
CA SER A 88 -10.35 -9.68 -5.24
C SER A 88 -8.90 -9.62 -4.79
N THR A 89 -8.00 -9.27 -5.72
CA THR A 89 -6.58 -9.06 -5.42
C THR A 89 -6.08 -7.80 -6.11
N ILE A 90 -5.10 -7.13 -5.50
CA ILE A 90 -4.34 -6.03 -6.12
C ILE A 90 -2.85 -6.32 -5.96
N THR A 91 -2.10 -6.15 -7.04
CA THR A 91 -0.64 -6.18 -7.01
C THR A 91 -0.06 -4.91 -7.63
N ALA A 92 1.07 -4.45 -7.12
CA ALA A 92 1.83 -3.34 -7.67
C ALA A 92 3.32 -3.47 -7.29
N LYS A 93 4.21 -2.89 -8.08
CA LYS A 93 5.66 -2.89 -7.78
C LYS A 93 6.07 -1.81 -6.76
N TYR A 94 5.19 -0.89 -6.48
CA TYR A 94 5.35 0.17 -5.48
C TYR A 94 3.99 0.54 -4.91
N ALA A 95 3.95 0.87 -3.61
CA ALA A 95 2.80 1.52 -3.01
C ALA A 95 3.21 2.49 -1.90
N GLN A 96 2.32 3.44 -1.61
CA GLN A 96 2.46 4.44 -0.56
C GLN A 96 1.10 4.75 0.04
N TYR A 97 1.08 5.00 1.34
CA TYR A 97 -0.09 5.49 2.06
C TYR A 97 0.25 6.84 2.73
N ASP A 98 -0.42 7.90 2.32
CA ASP A 98 -0.38 9.20 2.99
C ASP A 98 -1.29 9.16 4.21
N GLU A 99 -0.71 9.21 5.42
CA GLU A 99 -1.44 9.08 6.68
C GLU A 99 -2.32 10.32 6.97
N LYS A 100 -1.93 11.49 6.46
CA LYS A 100 -2.65 12.75 6.67
C LYS A 100 -3.83 12.90 5.71
N GLU A 101 -3.59 12.67 4.43
CA GLU A 101 -4.61 12.78 3.39
C GLU A 101 -5.48 11.54 3.30
N ARG A 102 -5.04 10.40 3.88
CA ARG A 102 -5.68 9.09 3.83
C ARG A 102 -5.85 8.60 2.39
N ILE A 103 -4.78 8.74 1.62
CA ILE A 103 -4.73 8.32 0.21
C ILE A 103 -3.70 7.21 0.05
N TRP A 104 -4.17 6.08 -0.47
CA TRP A 104 -3.31 5.02 -0.98
C TRP A 104 -2.95 5.30 -2.43
N THR A 105 -1.70 5.09 -2.76
CA THR A 105 -1.18 5.15 -4.13
C THR A 105 -0.46 3.86 -4.44
N ALA A 106 -0.87 3.16 -5.49
CA ALA A 106 -0.12 2.02 -6.03
C ALA A 106 0.37 2.36 -7.43
N ARG A 107 1.63 2.01 -7.74
CA ARG A 107 2.30 2.38 -8.99
C ARG A 107 3.09 1.22 -9.57
N ASN A 108 3.36 1.35 -10.86
CA ASN A 108 4.18 0.46 -11.65
C ASN A 108 3.58 -0.95 -11.73
N ASP A 109 3.02 -1.26 -12.87
CA ASP A 109 2.44 -2.57 -13.18
C ASP A 109 1.30 -2.95 -12.20
N VAL A 110 0.34 -2.03 -12.03
CA VAL A 110 -0.81 -2.26 -11.17
C VAL A 110 -1.79 -3.20 -11.84
N VAL A 111 -2.08 -4.32 -11.18
CA VAL A 111 -3.06 -5.30 -11.62
C VAL A 111 -4.07 -5.53 -10.52
N ALA A 112 -5.34 -5.23 -10.79
CA ALA A 112 -6.46 -5.58 -9.91
C ALA A 112 -7.30 -6.69 -10.58
N ARG A 113 -7.64 -7.73 -9.82
CA ARG A 113 -8.48 -8.84 -10.28
C ARG A 113 -9.69 -9.03 -9.38
N ASN A 114 -10.85 -9.21 -9.98
CA ASN A 114 -12.05 -9.67 -9.30
C ASN A 114 -12.31 -11.13 -9.72
N ASN A 115 -12.08 -12.06 -8.80
CA ASN A 115 -12.21 -13.50 -9.08
C ASN A 115 -13.67 -13.91 -9.28
N ARG A 116 -14.62 -13.24 -8.60
CA ARG A 116 -16.04 -13.54 -8.70
C ARG A 116 -16.62 -13.15 -10.05
N LYS A 117 -16.22 -11.99 -10.57
CA LYS A 117 -16.70 -11.47 -11.87
C LYS A 117 -15.82 -11.88 -13.03
N ASN A 118 -14.66 -12.50 -12.78
CA ASN A 118 -13.62 -12.79 -13.77
C ASN A 118 -13.20 -11.53 -14.55
N GLU A 119 -12.98 -10.44 -13.81
CA GLU A 119 -12.56 -9.16 -14.37
C GLU A 119 -11.12 -8.84 -13.96
N GLN A 120 -10.38 -8.20 -14.85
CA GLN A 120 -9.04 -7.72 -14.56
C GLN A 120 -8.85 -6.28 -15.06
N LEU A 121 -8.29 -5.44 -14.22
CA LEU A 121 -7.86 -4.09 -14.54
C LEU A 121 -6.34 -4.03 -14.53
N ASN A 122 -5.77 -3.39 -15.55
CA ASN A 122 -4.34 -3.08 -15.64
C ASN A 122 -4.15 -1.58 -15.84
N THR A 123 -3.25 -0.97 -15.07
CA THR A 123 -2.86 0.44 -15.19
C THR A 123 -1.47 0.65 -14.58
N GLU A 124 -0.86 1.82 -14.84
CA GLU A 124 0.43 2.18 -14.24
C GLU A 124 0.29 2.83 -12.85
N GLU A 125 -0.89 3.33 -12.51
CA GLU A 125 -1.10 4.00 -11.23
C GLU A 125 -2.56 3.90 -10.81
N ILE A 126 -2.77 3.69 -9.51
CA ILE A 126 -4.10 3.70 -8.88
C ILE A 126 -4.04 4.52 -7.59
N PHE A 127 -5.07 5.29 -7.35
CA PHE A 127 -5.32 6.01 -6.10
C PHE A 127 -6.58 5.47 -5.45
N TRP A 128 -6.54 5.28 -4.14
CA TRP A 128 -7.72 5.08 -3.32
C TRP A 128 -7.80 6.19 -2.27
N ASP A 129 -8.77 7.05 -2.43
CA ASP A 129 -9.09 8.15 -1.50
C ASP A 129 -10.14 7.63 -0.51
N GLU A 130 -9.72 7.33 0.71
CA GLU A 130 -10.60 6.79 1.75
C GLU A 130 -11.67 7.81 2.17
N ASN A 131 -11.36 9.12 2.14
CA ASN A 131 -12.29 10.16 2.53
C ASN A 131 -13.43 10.29 1.51
N LYS A 132 -13.12 10.15 0.23
CA LYS A 132 -14.09 10.18 -0.87
C LYS A 132 -14.71 8.83 -1.16
N LYS A 133 -14.18 7.75 -0.56
CA LYS A 133 -14.58 6.36 -0.85
C LYS A 133 -14.51 6.05 -2.34
N MET A 134 -13.44 6.50 -2.98
CA MET A 134 -13.29 6.44 -4.42
C MET A 134 -11.92 5.89 -4.80
N ILE A 135 -11.91 5.01 -5.80
CA ILE A 135 -10.71 4.50 -6.44
C ILE A 135 -10.64 5.08 -7.85
N TYR A 136 -9.46 5.56 -8.26
CA TYR A 136 -9.32 6.16 -9.58
C TYR A 136 -7.89 6.04 -10.13
N SER A 137 -7.77 6.18 -11.44
CA SER A 137 -6.52 6.39 -12.15
C SER A 137 -6.65 7.55 -13.13
N LEU A 138 -5.55 8.25 -13.36
CA LEU A 138 -5.41 9.25 -14.41
C LEU A 138 -4.57 8.73 -15.58
N LYS A 139 -4.11 7.47 -15.50
CA LYS A 139 -3.29 6.81 -16.49
C LYS A 139 -4.14 5.91 -17.38
N PHE A 140 -3.58 5.57 -18.53
CA PHE A 140 -4.19 4.55 -19.39
C PHE A 140 -4.59 3.33 -18.58
N THR A 141 -5.81 2.87 -18.77
CA THR A 141 -6.39 1.75 -18.05
C THR A 141 -7.02 0.77 -19.03
N ARG A 142 -6.72 -0.51 -18.85
CA ARG A 142 -7.34 -1.60 -19.59
C ARG A 142 -8.16 -2.44 -18.61
N ILE A 143 -9.44 -2.62 -18.92
CA ILE A 143 -10.35 -3.51 -18.18
C ILE A 143 -10.74 -4.67 -19.09
N MET A 144 -10.52 -5.87 -18.63
CA MET A 144 -10.94 -7.11 -19.28
C MET A 144 -12.09 -7.70 -18.47
N THR A 145 -13.19 -8.02 -19.14
CA THR A 145 -14.40 -8.64 -18.58
C THR A 145 -14.80 -9.84 -19.42
N SER A 146 -15.83 -10.59 -19.00
CA SER A 146 -16.44 -11.64 -19.83
C SER A 146 -16.99 -11.12 -21.16
N ASP A 147 -17.44 -9.85 -21.17
CA ASP A 147 -18.13 -9.23 -22.31
C ASP A 147 -17.18 -8.56 -23.31
N GLY A 148 -15.92 -8.31 -22.91
CA GLY A 148 -14.94 -7.71 -23.80
C GLY A 148 -13.77 -7.04 -23.11
N ILE A 149 -13.02 -6.26 -23.92
CA ILE A 149 -11.89 -5.47 -23.43
C ILE A 149 -12.19 -4.01 -23.67
N PHE A 150 -12.04 -3.21 -22.60
CA PHE A 150 -12.31 -1.78 -22.57
C PHE A 150 -11.05 -1.02 -22.22
N TYR A 151 -10.83 0.10 -22.88
CA TYR A 151 -9.68 0.97 -22.67
C TYR A 151 -10.14 2.37 -22.26
N GLY A 152 -9.56 2.88 -21.19
CA GLY A 152 -9.72 4.25 -20.72
C GLY A 152 -8.44 5.03 -20.94
N GLU A 153 -8.36 5.84 -22.00
CA GLU A 153 -7.17 6.65 -22.31
C GLU A 153 -6.95 7.78 -21.31
N GLY A 154 -8.01 8.24 -20.66
CA GLY A 154 -7.99 9.22 -19.58
C GLY A 154 -8.09 8.62 -18.18
N GLY A 155 -7.93 7.29 -18.05
CA GLY A 155 -8.03 6.57 -16.78
C GLY A 155 -9.43 6.09 -16.47
N PHE A 156 -9.69 5.84 -15.17
CA PHE A 156 -10.98 5.38 -14.66
C PHE A 156 -11.32 5.99 -13.31
N GLU A 157 -12.58 5.83 -12.91
CA GLU A 157 -13.11 6.09 -11.57
C GLU A 157 -14.02 4.94 -11.16
N ALA A 158 -13.99 4.55 -9.89
CA ALA A 158 -14.84 3.54 -9.31
C ALA A 158 -15.19 3.88 -7.85
N ASP A 159 -16.30 3.34 -7.32
CA ASP A 159 -16.51 3.28 -5.88
C ASP A 159 -15.52 2.30 -5.24
N GLN A 160 -15.30 2.39 -3.93
CA GLN A 160 -14.29 1.57 -3.24
C GLN A 160 -14.61 0.06 -3.24
N GLU A 161 -15.87 -0.32 -3.46
CA GLU A 161 -16.32 -1.71 -3.60
C GLU A 161 -16.26 -2.21 -5.05
N PHE A 162 -15.85 -1.38 -6.01
CA PHE A 162 -15.87 -1.68 -7.46
C PHE A 162 -17.23 -2.16 -7.98
N THR A 163 -18.33 -1.69 -7.36
CA THR A 163 -19.67 -2.03 -7.83
C THR A 163 -20.05 -1.26 -9.08
N ARG A 164 -19.56 -0.02 -9.19
CA ARG A 164 -19.72 0.86 -10.35
C ARG A 164 -18.39 1.45 -10.74
N TRP A 165 -18.10 1.43 -12.01
CA TRP A 165 -16.89 2.05 -12.55
C TRP A 165 -17.19 2.78 -13.86
N LYS A 166 -16.36 3.74 -14.18
CA LYS A 166 -16.44 4.58 -15.37
C LYS A 166 -15.05 4.78 -15.97
N LEU A 167 -14.91 4.48 -17.26
CA LEU A 167 -13.71 4.81 -18.02
C LEU A 167 -13.81 6.21 -18.60
N LYS A 168 -12.67 6.89 -18.69
CA LYS A 168 -12.55 8.22 -19.32
C LYS A 168 -11.89 8.06 -20.68
N LYS A 169 -12.45 8.72 -21.73
CA LYS A 169 -12.01 8.61 -23.13
C LYS A 169 -11.94 7.15 -23.57
N THR A 170 -13.11 6.50 -23.61
CA THR A 170 -13.25 5.06 -23.75
C THR A 170 -13.08 4.61 -25.21
N ARG A 171 -12.34 3.50 -25.40
CA ARG A 171 -12.38 2.62 -26.57
C ARG A 171 -12.59 1.18 -26.11
N GLY A 172 -13.14 0.32 -26.95
CA GLY A 172 -13.31 -1.09 -26.59
C GLY A 172 -13.96 -1.92 -27.69
N SER A 173 -13.89 -3.24 -27.47
CA SER A 173 -14.63 -4.23 -28.26
C SER A 173 -15.53 -5.03 -27.33
N VAL A 174 -16.77 -5.22 -27.73
CA VAL A 174 -17.77 -6.01 -27.01
C VAL A 174 -18.07 -7.27 -27.82
N LYS A 175 -18.15 -8.41 -27.19
CA LYS A 175 -18.68 -9.63 -27.80
C LYS A 175 -20.19 -9.49 -27.95
N VAL A 176 -20.68 -9.45 -29.18
CA VAL A 176 -22.11 -9.56 -29.46
C VAL A 176 -22.45 -11.03 -29.40
N LYS A 177 -23.42 -11.42 -28.54
CA LYS A 177 -24.04 -12.74 -28.62
C LYS A 177 -25.09 -12.62 -29.71
N ASP A 178 -24.91 -13.37 -30.80
CA ASP A 178 -25.99 -13.59 -31.76
C ASP A 178 -27.07 -14.39 -31.03
N GLU A 179 -28.28 -13.85 -30.91
CA GLU A 179 -29.44 -14.57 -30.43
C GLU A 179 -29.84 -15.53 -31.57
N GLU A 180 -29.62 -16.83 -31.37
CA GLU A 180 -30.25 -17.90 -32.15
C GLU A 180 -31.67 -18.18 -31.71
#